data_d7b68c1b4ad2064c1b1a2ea6da21170f
#
_entry.id   d7b68c1b4ad2064c1b1a2ea6da21170f
#
_cell.length_a   1.000
_cell.length_b   1.000
_cell.length_c   1.000
_cell.angle_alpha   90.00
_cell.angle_beta   90.00
_cell.angle_gamma   90.00
#
_symmetry.space_group_name_H-M   'P 1'
#
loop_
_entity.id
_entity.type
_entity.pdbx_description
1 polymer ?
#
loop_
_entity_poly.entity_id
_entity_poly.type
_entity_poly.pdbx_seq_one_letter_code
_entity_poly.pdbx_strand_id
1 'polypeptide(L)'
;MPFLLPIHQTDDGELFIDTCLTTTAEASIVFGFARSYFMVYAPLPAALVEWLREILPGKTTAELYMAIGCQKHAKTESYREYLVYLQGCNEQFIEAPGIRGMVMLVFTLPGFDRVFKVIKDRFAPQKEMSAAHVRACYQLVKEHDRVGRMADTQEFENFVLEKRHISPALMELLLQEAAEKITDLGEQIVIRHLYIERRMVPLNIWLEQVEGQQLRDAIEEYGNAIRQLAAANIFPGDMLFKNFGVTRHGRVVFYDYDEICYMTEVNFRDIPLPRYPEDELASEPWYSVSPGDVFPEEFRHWLCADPRIGPLFEEMHADLFRADYWRALQNRIREGHVEDVYAYRRRQRFSVRFV
;
A
#
# COMPACT_ATOMS: atom_id res chain seq x y z
N MET A 1 8.30 -25.54 -10.66
CA MET A 1 7.31 -25.30 -9.60
C MET A 1 8.05 -24.83 -8.37
N PRO A 2 7.72 -23.67 -7.78
CA PRO A 2 8.35 -23.22 -6.54
C PRO A 2 7.98 -24.16 -5.37
N PHE A 3 8.87 -24.24 -4.40
CA PHE A 3 8.65 -25.01 -3.17
C PHE A 3 9.28 -24.23 -2.01
N LEU A 4 8.45 -23.59 -1.19
CA LEU A 4 8.88 -22.76 -0.09
C LEU A 4 8.34 -23.34 1.23
N LEU A 5 9.23 -23.48 2.18
CA LEU A 5 8.94 -23.98 3.52
C LEU A 5 9.28 -22.89 4.55
N PRO A 6 8.31 -22.13 5.05
CA PRO A 6 8.53 -21.24 6.18
C PRO A 6 8.90 -22.06 7.42
N ILE A 7 10.07 -21.76 7.99
CA ILE A 7 10.58 -22.40 9.20
C ILE A 7 10.53 -21.36 10.32
N HIS A 8 9.88 -21.73 11.40
CA HIS A 8 9.77 -20.92 12.62
C HIS A 8 10.52 -21.56 13.75
N GLN A 9 10.94 -20.74 14.70
CA GLN A 9 11.53 -21.16 15.94
C GLN A 9 10.59 -20.79 17.11
N THR A 10 10.32 -21.71 18.00
CA THR A 10 9.60 -21.47 19.26
C THR A 10 10.50 -20.75 20.25
N ASP A 11 9.91 -20.18 21.31
CA ASP A 11 10.68 -19.57 22.42
C ASP A 11 11.63 -20.55 23.09
N ASP A 12 11.30 -21.84 23.07
CA ASP A 12 12.13 -22.94 23.60
C ASP A 12 13.23 -23.37 22.60
N GLY A 13 13.31 -22.76 21.44
CA GLY A 13 14.33 -23.04 20.43
C GLY A 13 14.01 -24.19 19.47
N GLU A 14 12.84 -24.82 19.55
CA GLU A 14 12.41 -25.86 18.63
C GLU A 14 12.07 -25.25 17.24
N LEU A 15 12.48 -25.96 16.18
CA LEU A 15 12.19 -25.58 14.80
C LEU A 15 11.00 -26.36 14.27
N PHE A 16 10.07 -25.67 13.61
CA PHE A 16 8.95 -26.31 12.95
C PHE A 16 8.65 -25.65 11.57
N ILE A 17 8.06 -26.45 10.68
CA ILE A 17 7.57 -25.96 9.39
C ILE A 17 6.12 -25.54 9.58
N ASP A 18 5.82 -24.26 9.30
CA ASP A 18 4.50 -23.70 9.54
C ASP A 18 3.52 -23.96 8.38
N THR A 19 4.03 -24.02 7.13
CA THR A 19 3.24 -24.32 5.94
C THR A 19 4.14 -24.77 4.78
N CYS A 20 3.52 -25.14 3.66
CA CYS A 20 4.18 -25.40 2.39
C CYS A 20 3.51 -24.59 1.28
N LEU A 21 4.28 -23.73 0.61
CA LEU A 21 3.80 -22.88 -0.49
C LEU A 21 4.38 -23.41 -1.80
N THR A 22 3.51 -23.72 -2.76
CA THR A 22 3.91 -24.41 -4.00
C THR A 22 3.48 -23.71 -5.28
N THR A 23 2.70 -22.62 -5.15
CA THR A 23 2.23 -21.88 -6.31
C THR A 23 3.13 -20.69 -6.64
N THR A 24 3.19 -20.30 -7.91
CA THR A 24 3.90 -19.10 -8.35
C THR A 24 3.33 -17.81 -7.71
N ALA A 25 2.02 -17.79 -7.45
CA ALA A 25 1.36 -16.65 -6.79
C ALA A 25 1.86 -16.48 -5.34
N GLU A 26 1.89 -17.56 -4.56
CA GLU A 26 2.41 -17.55 -3.19
C GLU A 26 3.90 -17.17 -3.16
N ALA A 27 4.71 -17.75 -4.03
CA ALA A 27 6.11 -17.39 -4.16
C ALA A 27 6.29 -15.90 -4.51
N SER A 28 5.45 -15.37 -5.40
CA SER A 28 5.47 -13.95 -5.78
C SER A 28 5.14 -13.02 -4.59
N ILE A 29 4.23 -13.44 -3.70
CA ILE A 29 3.90 -12.70 -2.47
C ILE A 29 5.09 -12.70 -1.51
N VAL A 30 5.70 -13.86 -1.27
CA VAL A 30 6.88 -13.98 -0.39
C VAL A 30 8.02 -13.08 -0.88
N PHE A 31 8.32 -13.09 -2.19
CA PHE A 31 9.34 -12.22 -2.79
C PHE A 31 8.97 -10.73 -2.83
N GLY A 32 7.73 -10.37 -2.58
CA GLY A 32 7.29 -8.98 -2.41
C GLY A 32 7.20 -8.54 -0.95
N PHE A 33 7.54 -9.45 -0.01
CA PHE A 33 7.39 -9.23 1.41
C PHE A 33 8.71 -8.71 2.03
N ALA A 34 8.59 -7.79 2.97
CA ALA A 34 9.69 -7.36 3.84
C ALA A 34 10.97 -6.81 3.14
N ARG A 35 10.83 -6.10 2.04
CA ARG A 35 11.95 -5.59 1.22
C ARG A 35 12.86 -4.59 1.92
N SER A 36 12.33 -3.79 2.83
CA SER A 36 13.11 -2.77 3.54
C SER A 36 14.12 -3.37 4.52
N TYR A 37 13.86 -4.59 5.00
CA TYR A 37 14.65 -5.25 6.04
C TYR A 37 15.42 -6.47 5.55
N PHE A 38 15.01 -7.07 4.43
CA PHE A 38 15.63 -8.27 3.92
C PHE A 38 16.31 -8.01 2.60
N MET A 39 17.63 -8.14 2.61
CA MET A 39 18.44 -8.08 1.41
C MET A 39 19.03 -9.46 1.14
N VAL A 40 18.85 -9.97 -0.06
CA VAL A 40 19.40 -11.26 -0.45
C VAL A 40 20.89 -11.09 -0.73
N TYR A 41 21.73 -11.91 -0.08
CA TYR A 41 23.13 -12.01 -0.47
C TYR A 41 23.24 -12.77 -1.79
N ALA A 42 23.54 -12.06 -2.85
CA ALA A 42 23.73 -12.62 -4.18
C ALA A 42 25.06 -12.12 -4.76
N PRO A 43 26.09 -12.96 -4.84
CA PRO A 43 27.38 -12.58 -5.46
C PRO A 43 27.23 -12.17 -6.93
N LEU A 44 26.26 -12.76 -7.62
CA LEU A 44 25.91 -12.48 -9.01
C LEU A 44 24.41 -12.17 -9.13
N PRO A 45 23.97 -10.93 -8.80
CA PRO A 45 22.55 -10.59 -8.79
C PRO A 45 21.83 -10.83 -10.13
N ALA A 46 22.52 -10.60 -11.25
CA ALA A 46 21.96 -10.83 -12.59
C ALA A 46 21.61 -12.30 -12.83
N ALA A 47 22.50 -13.22 -12.46
CA ALA A 47 22.24 -14.66 -12.61
C ALA A 47 21.09 -15.14 -11.71
N LEU A 48 21.01 -14.60 -10.49
CA LEU A 48 19.88 -14.89 -9.59
C LEU A 48 18.55 -14.37 -10.16
N VAL A 49 18.53 -13.17 -10.70
CA VAL A 49 17.33 -12.59 -11.33
C VAL A 49 16.92 -13.37 -12.56
N GLU A 50 17.86 -13.80 -13.40
CA GLU A 50 17.59 -14.64 -14.57
C GLU A 50 16.93 -15.97 -14.16
N TRP A 51 17.47 -16.65 -13.17
CA TRP A 51 16.88 -17.86 -12.60
C TRP A 51 15.49 -17.61 -11.98
N LEU A 52 15.30 -16.51 -11.23
CA LEU A 52 14.02 -16.15 -10.64
C LEU A 52 12.94 -15.87 -11.71
N ARG A 53 13.29 -15.33 -12.87
CA ARG A 53 12.35 -15.13 -13.99
C ARG A 53 11.73 -16.43 -14.50
N GLU A 54 12.45 -17.53 -14.46
CA GLU A 54 11.92 -18.85 -14.83
C GLU A 54 10.89 -19.34 -13.80
N ILE A 55 11.11 -19.05 -12.51
CA ILE A 55 10.24 -19.49 -11.41
C ILE A 55 9.06 -18.55 -11.22
N LEU A 56 9.26 -17.25 -11.44
CA LEU A 56 8.30 -16.16 -11.22
C LEU A 56 8.00 -15.39 -12.52
N PRO A 57 7.49 -16.05 -13.56
CA PRO A 57 7.32 -15.44 -14.90
C PRO A 57 6.38 -14.23 -14.91
N GLY A 58 5.57 -14.07 -13.87
CA GLY A 58 4.71 -12.91 -13.71
C GLY A 58 5.37 -11.67 -13.13
N LYS A 59 6.64 -11.73 -12.65
CA LYS A 59 7.39 -10.56 -12.18
C LYS A 59 8.30 -10.04 -13.30
N THR A 60 8.37 -8.71 -13.42
CA THR A 60 9.34 -8.08 -14.35
C THR A 60 10.75 -8.17 -13.79
N THR A 61 11.74 -7.94 -14.64
CA THR A 61 13.16 -7.88 -14.23
C THR A 61 13.38 -6.83 -13.16
N ALA A 62 12.74 -5.66 -13.31
CA ALA A 62 12.78 -4.60 -12.33
C ALA A 62 12.22 -5.02 -10.96
N GLU A 63 11.07 -5.71 -10.96
CA GLU A 63 10.45 -6.21 -9.71
C GLU A 63 11.31 -7.27 -9.01
N LEU A 64 12.00 -8.11 -9.76
CA LEU A 64 12.90 -9.11 -9.18
C LEU A 64 14.14 -8.48 -8.56
N TYR A 65 14.75 -7.50 -9.24
CA TYR A 65 15.85 -6.73 -8.64
C TYR A 65 15.42 -6.00 -7.37
N MET A 66 14.20 -5.43 -7.37
CA MET A 66 13.65 -4.79 -6.17
C MET A 66 13.48 -5.79 -5.03
N ALA A 67 12.91 -6.96 -5.31
CA ALA A 67 12.63 -8.00 -4.31
C ALA A 67 13.90 -8.57 -3.65
N ILE A 68 15.05 -8.55 -4.34
CA ILE A 68 16.33 -8.98 -3.78
C ILE A 68 17.18 -7.84 -3.19
N GLY A 69 16.62 -6.62 -3.08
CA GLY A 69 17.29 -5.47 -2.49
C GLY A 69 18.18 -4.65 -3.44
N CYS A 70 18.24 -5.00 -4.74
CA CYS A 70 19.02 -4.29 -5.74
C CYS A 70 18.28 -3.08 -6.32
N GLN A 71 17.91 -2.13 -5.50
CA GLN A 71 17.02 -0.99 -5.83
C GLN A 71 17.51 -0.15 -7.02
N LYS A 72 18.83 0.13 -7.13
CA LYS A 72 19.39 0.91 -8.25
C LYS A 72 19.22 0.19 -9.59
N HIS A 73 19.43 -1.12 -9.61
CA HIS A 73 19.21 -1.95 -10.80
C HIS A 73 17.72 -2.01 -11.15
N ALA A 74 16.86 -2.21 -10.13
CA ALA A 74 15.42 -2.20 -10.31
C ALA A 74 14.92 -0.91 -10.95
N LYS A 75 15.37 0.25 -10.48
CA LYS A 75 15.02 1.56 -11.04
C LYS A 75 15.47 1.71 -12.49
N THR A 76 16.70 1.27 -12.81
CA THR A 76 17.24 1.33 -14.17
C THR A 76 16.45 0.42 -15.12
N GLU A 77 16.16 -0.82 -14.72
CA GLU A 77 15.37 -1.75 -15.53
C GLU A 77 13.91 -1.28 -15.71
N SER A 78 13.30 -0.73 -14.67
CA SER A 78 11.95 -0.14 -14.76
C SER A 78 11.89 1.01 -15.78
N TYR A 79 12.91 1.86 -15.81
CA TYR A 79 13.00 2.94 -16.79
C TYR A 79 13.25 2.41 -18.22
N ARG A 80 14.05 1.35 -18.39
CA ARG A 80 14.24 0.68 -19.68
C ARG A 80 12.95 0.03 -20.17
N GLU A 81 12.23 -0.70 -19.31
CA GLU A 81 10.91 -1.26 -19.61
C GLU A 81 9.95 -0.18 -20.12
N TYR A 82 9.93 0.97 -19.45
CA TYR A 82 9.13 2.13 -19.86
C TYR A 82 9.53 2.65 -21.25
N LEU A 83 10.81 2.86 -21.52
CA LEU A 83 11.28 3.35 -22.82
C LEU A 83 10.97 2.36 -23.95
N VAL A 84 11.17 1.06 -23.73
CA VAL A 84 10.83 0.00 -24.70
C VAL A 84 9.33 0.00 -24.99
N TYR A 85 8.51 0.14 -23.96
CA TYR A 85 7.07 0.24 -24.13
C TYR A 85 6.67 1.43 -25.00
N LEU A 86 7.21 2.62 -24.74
CA LEU A 86 6.93 3.83 -25.53
C LEU A 86 7.35 3.71 -27.01
N GLN A 87 8.42 2.99 -27.31
CA GLN A 87 8.86 2.78 -28.69
C GLN A 87 7.85 1.95 -29.49
N GLY A 88 7.11 1.08 -28.85
CA GLY A 88 6.15 0.16 -29.46
C GLY A 88 4.69 0.61 -29.41
N CYS A 89 4.38 1.75 -28.78
CA CYS A 89 3.00 2.17 -28.58
C CYS A 89 2.72 3.63 -29.05
N ASN A 90 1.46 3.88 -29.44
CA ASN A 90 0.95 5.22 -29.75
C ASN A 90 -0.01 5.73 -28.66
N GLU A 91 0.03 5.11 -27.48
CA GLU A 91 -0.84 5.50 -26.38
C GLU A 91 -0.44 6.86 -25.80
N GLN A 92 -1.41 7.51 -25.21
CA GLN A 92 -1.20 8.74 -24.48
C GLN A 92 -1.44 8.52 -22.98
N PHE A 93 -0.64 9.20 -22.18
CA PHE A 93 -0.90 9.35 -20.76
C PHE A 93 -2.26 10.04 -20.56
N ILE A 94 -3.04 9.47 -19.67
CA ILE A 94 -4.33 9.98 -19.23
C ILE A 94 -4.35 10.07 -17.70
N GLU A 95 -5.26 10.85 -17.14
CA GLU A 95 -5.54 10.80 -15.71
C GLU A 95 -5.88 9.35 -15.32
N ALA A 96 -5.31 8.87 -14.20
CA ALA A 96 -5.58 7.52 -13.73
C ALA A 96 -7.05 7.38 -13.32
N PRO A 97 -7.72 6.26 -13.67
CA PRO A 97 -9.09 6.00 -13.22
C PRO A 97 -9.18 5.94 -11.69
N GLY A 98 -10.27 6.46 -11.14
CA GLY A 98 -10.54 6.45 -9.71
C GLY A 98 -10.89 7.82 -9.15
N ILE A 99 -10.86 7.94 -7.83
CA ILE A 99 -11.14 9.20 -7.13
C ILE A 99 -9.88 10.08 -7.20
N ARG A 100 -10.04 11.33 -7.62
CA ARG A 100 -8.93 12.29 -7.67
C ARG A 100 -8.33 12.51 -6.28
N GLY A 101 -7.00 12.38 -6.20
CA GLY A 101 -6.25 12.68 -4.99
C GLY A 101 -6.30 14.18 -4.65
N MET A 102 -6.34 14.49 -3.36
CA MET A 102 -6.30 15.88 -2.88
C MET A 102 -4.88 16.47 -2.89
N VAL A 103 -3.87 15.62 -2.79
CA VAL A 103 -2.44 15.99 -2.65
C VAL A 103 -1.64 15.63 -3.90
N MET A 104 -1.99 14.52 -4.55
CA MET A 104 -1.28 14.00 -5.71
C MET A 104 -2.13 14.05 -6.98
N LEU A 105 -1.49 14.44 -8.09
CA LEU A 105 -2.01 14.19 -9.42
C LEU A 105 -1.51 12.83 -9.89
N VAL A 106 -2.42 11.93 -10.27
CA VAL A 106 -2.12 10.56 -10.67
C VAL A 106 -2.50 10.34 -12.12
N PHE A 107 -1.56 9.84 -12.93
CA PHE A 107 -1.78 9.55 -14.34
C PHE A 107 -1.13 8.23 -14.75
N THR A 108 -1.53 7.69 -15.89
CA THR A 108 -1.09 6.38 -16.37
C THR A 108 -1.12 6.29 -17.88
N LEU A 109 -0.34 5.36 -18.46
CA LEU A 109 -0.57 4.85 -19.81
C LEU A 109 -1.52 3.65 -19.72
N PRO A 110 -2.61 3.60 -20.51
CA PRO A 110 -3.63 2.54 -20.38
C PRO A 110 -3.10 1.12 -20.44
N GLY A 111 -2.18 0.82 -21.35
CA GLY A 111 -1.58 -0.50 -21.51
C GLY A 111 -0.32 -0.73 -20.68
N PHE A 112 0.21 0.27 -19.97
CA PHE A 112 1.39 0.12 -19.12
C PHE A 112 0.99 -0.02 -17.65
N ASP A 113 1.50 -1.03 -16.99
CA ASP A 113 1.10 -1.44 -15.64
C ASP A 113 1.74 -0.57 -14.53
N ARG A 114 1.75 0.76 -14.73
CA ARG A 114 2.29 1.72 -13.76
C ARG A 114 1.41 2.97 -13.67
N VAL A 115 1.40 3.57 -12.49
CA VAL A 115 0.86 4.89 -12.24
C VAL A 115 2.00 5.85 -11.90
N PHE A 116 1.85 7.08 -12.31
CA PHE A 116 2.77 8.19 -12.12
C PHE A 116 2.10 9.20 -11.21
N LYS A 117 2.76 9.60 -10.13
CA LYS A 117 2.21 10.49 -9.11
C LYS A 117 3.07 11.74 -8.99
N VAL A 118 2.47 12.89 -9.14
CA VAL A 118 3.13 14.20 -8.97
C VAL A 118 2.48 14.94 -7.82
N ILE A 119 3.28 15.46 -6.90
CA ILE A 119 2.77 16.29 -5.79
C ILE A 119 2.24 17.59 -6.40
N LYS A 120 1.00 17.96 -6.11
CA LYS A 120 0.37 19.21 -6.57
C LYS A 120 1.09 20.44 -6.00
N ASP A 121 0.96 21.56 -6.69
CA ASP A 121 1.50 22.84 -6.21
C ASP A 121 0.67 23.39 -5.06
N ARG A 122 -0.64 23.11 -5.05
CA ARG A 122 -1.59 23.48 -4.00
C ARG A 122 -2.44 22.29 -3.62
N PHE A 123 -2.61 22.07 -2.35
CA PHE A 123 -3.47 21.02 -1.82
C PHE A 123 -4.90 21.51 -1.60
N ALA A 124 -5.84 20.58 -1.47
CA ALA A 124 -7.21 20.92 -1.11
C ALA A 124 -7.21 21.63 0.28
N PRO A 125 -8.14 22.59 0.52
CA PRO A 125 -8.16 23.37 1.77
C PRO A 125 -8.27 22.54 3.04
N GLN A 126 -8.77 21.30 2.94
CA GLN A 126 -8.88 20.36 4.05
C GLN A 126 -7.56 19.71 4.46
N LYS A 127 -6.51 19.85 3.63
CA LYS A 127 -5.19 19.25 3.85
C LYS A 127 -4.17 20.30 4.28
N GLU A 128 -4.02 20.46 5.59
CA GLU A 128 -3.02 21.37 6.20
C GLU A 128 -1.64 20.70 6.26
N MET A 129 -1.06 20.42 5.09
CA MET A 129 0.26 19.80 5.01
C MET A 129 1.13 20.44 3.91
N SER A 130 2.42 20.14 3.95
CA SER A 130 3.39 20.63 2.96
C SER A 130 3.87 19.51 2.03
N ALA A 131 4.41 19.87 0.86
CA ALA A 131 5.07 18.92 -0.02
C ALA A 131 6.27 18.22 0.65
N ALA A 132 6.94 18.88 1.60
CA ALA A 132 8.03 18.27 2.37
C ALA A 132 7.50 17.18 3.30
N HIS A 133 6.33 17.38 3.94
CA HIS A 133 5.67 16.36 4.74
C HIS A 133 5.32 15.14 3.91
N VAL A 134 4.71 15.32 2.73
CA VAL A 134 4.37 14.22 1.82
C VAL A 134 5.62 13.40 1.47
N ARG A 135 6.73 14.05 1.14
CA ARG A 135 7.99 13.34 0.86
C ARG A 135 8.51 12.57 2.07
N ALA A 136 8.39 13.13 3.28
CA ALA A 136 8.77 12.44 4.52
C ALA A 136 7.93 11.18 4.74
N CYS A 137 6.63 11.22 4.45
CA CYS A 137 5.74 10.04 4.49
C CYS A 137 6.19 8.96 3.48
N TYR A 138 6.51 9.34 2.24
CA TYR A 138 7.06 8.38 1.25
C TYR A 138 8.40 7.78 1.68
N GLN A 139 9.25 8.57 2.35
CA GLN A 139 10.52 8.08 2.90
C GLN A 139 10.29 7.10 4.06
N LEU A 140 9.34 7.42 4.96
CA LEU A 140 8.95 6.54 6.05
C LEU A 140 8.52 5.16 5.54
N VAL A 141 7.73 5.10 4.45
CA VAL A 141 7.35 3.83 3.80
C VAL A 141 8.57 3.03 3.36
N LYS A 142 9.53 3.69 2.68
CA LYS A 142 10.74 3.03 2.16
C LYS A 142 11.59 2.44 3.29
N GLU A 143 11.64 3.11 4.44
CA GLU A 143 12.47 2.72 5.57
C GLU A 143 11.82 1.69 6.48
N HIS A 144 10.49 1.65 6.57
CA HIS A 144 9.77 0.91 7.60
C HIS A 144 8.84 -0.19 7.10
N ASP A 145 8.60 -0.34 5.78
CA ASP A 145 7.79 -1.46 5.28
C ASP A 145 8.52 -2.79 5.39
N ARG A 146 8.39 -3.44 6.53
CA ARG A 146 8.87 -4.81 6.76
C ARG A 146 7.82 -5.89 6.49
N VAL A 147 6.62 -5.49 6.06
CA VAL A 147 5.47 -6.40 5.96
C VAL A 147 4.90 -6.52 4.54
N GLY A 148 5.44 -5.76 3.58
CA GLY A 148 5.01 -5.79 2.18
C GLY A 148 3.53 -5.43 2.00
N ARG A 149 3.00 -4.51 2.82
CA ARG A 149 1.62 -4.02 2.77
C ARG A 149 1.51 -2.60 2.23
N MET A 150 2.62 -2.02 1.84
CA MET A 150 2.66 -0.74 1.14
C MET A 150 3.12 -0.93 -0.30
N ALA A 151 2.58 -0.13 -1.22
CA ALA A 151 2.95 -0.22 -2.63
C ALA A 151 4.43 0.17 -2.81
N ASP A 152 5.11 -0.57 -3.67
CA ASP A 152 6.47 -0.21 -4.06
C ASP A 152 6.48 1.08 -4.83
N THR A 153 7.25 2.04 -4.34
CA THR A 153 7.38 3.35 -4.94
C THR A 153 8.79 3.60 -5.40
N GLN A 154 8.95 3.92 -6.68
CA GLN A 154 10.19 4.41 -7.26
C GLN A 154 10.11 5.92 -7.42
N GLU A 155 11.09 6.63 -6.91
CA GLU A 155 11.18 8.09 -6.99
C GLU A 155 12.10 8.49 -8.13
N PHE A 156 11.67 9.41 -8.98
CA PHE A 156 12.43 9.93 -10.09
C PHE A 156 12.52 11.46 -10.01
N GLU A 157 13.68 11.98 -10.34
CA GLU A 157 13.92 13.38 -10.56
C GLU A 157 14.17 13.66 -12.04
N ASN A 158 13.68 14.82 -12.50
CA ASN A 158 13.83 15.29 -13.89
C ASN A 158 13.37 14.26 -14.92
N PHE A 159 12.16 13.73 -14.73
CA PHE A 159 11.58 12.72 -15.60
C PHE A 159 11.06 13.36 -16.89
N VAL A 160 11.57 12.91 -18.03
CA VAL A 160 11.22 13.46 -19.35
C VAL A 160 10.02 12.73 -19.93
N LEU A 161 9.03 13.49 -20.39
CA LEU A 161 7.87 13.00 -21.14
C LEU A 161 7.79 13.70 -22.49
N GLU A 162 7.60 12.93 -23.57
CA GLU A 162 7.32 13.50 -24.90
C GLU A 162 5.85 13.95 -24.97
N LYS A 163 5.59 15.18 -25.40
CA LYS A 163 4.23 15.74 -25.45
C LYS A 163 3.27 14.94 -26.32
N ARG A 164 3.77 14.27 -27.37
CA ARG A 164 2.95 13.41 -28.24
C ARG A 164 2.29 12.24 -27.45
N HIS A 165 2.91 11.82 -26.37
CA HIS A 165 2.39 10.77 -25.48
C HIS A 165 1.57 11.33 -24.31
N ILE A 166 1.22 12.60 -24.30
CA ILE A 166 0.40 13.20 -23.25
C ILE A 166 -0.93 13.65 -23.87
N SER A 167 -2.05 13.19 -23.34
CA SER A 167 -3.35 13.66 -23.82
C SER A 167 -3.52 15.15 -23.53
N PRO A 168 -4.23 15.89 -24.39
CA PRO A 168 -4.48 17.33 -24.18
C PRO A 168 -5.11 17.62 -22.81
N ALA A 169 -6.05 16.78 -22.38
CA ALA A 169 -6.72 16.90 -21.08
C ALA A 169 -5.74 16.74 -19.91
N LEU A 170 -4.82 15.74 -19.99
CA LEU A 170 -3.80 15.56 -18.95
C LEU A 170 -2.79 16.70 -18.96
N MET A 171 -2.40 17.22 -20.13
CA MET A 171 -1.49 18.37 -20.22
C MET A 171 -2.08 19.60 -19.53
N GLU A 172 -3.35 19.89 -19.80
CA GLU A 172 -4.06 20.99 -19.15
C GLU A 172 -4.08 20.81 -17.62
N LEU A 173 -4.40 19.60 -17.15
CA LEU A 173 -4.45 19.25 -15.73
C LEU A 173 -3.08 19.39 -15.06
N LEU A 174 -2.02 18.94 -15.72
CA LEU A 174 -0.63 19.07 -15.24
C LEU A 174 -0.24 20.55 -15.08
N LEU A 175 -0.58 21.38 -16.07
CA LEU A 175 -0.29 22.82 -16.02
C LEU A 175 -1.16 23.57 -15.00
N GLN A 176 -2.35 23.06 -14.70
CA GLN A 176 -3.25 23.64 -13.71
C GLN A 176 -2.84 23.29 -12.27
N GLU A 177 -2.45 22.04 -12.01
CA GLU A 177 -2.26 21.52 -10.65
C GLU A 177 -0.79 21.37 -10.23
N ALA A 178 0.16 21.31 -11.18
CA ALA A 178 1.56 21.03 -10.93
C ALA A 178 2.53 21.86 -11.80
N ALA A 179 2.14 23.07 -12.20
CA ALA A 179 2.92 23.92 -13.11
C ALA A 179 4.34 24.20 -12.60
N GLU A 180 4.50 24.40 -11.29
CA GLU A 180 5.80 24.68 -10.66
C GLU A 180 6.77 23.48 -10.74
N LYS A 181 6.24 22.27 -10.98
CA LYS A 181 7.03 21.03 -11.10
C LYS A 181 7.42 20.72 -12.54
N ILE A 182 6.89 21.48 -13.53
CA ILE A 182 7.03 21.19 -14.94
C ILE A 182 7.94 22.22 -15.60
N THR A 183 8.87 21.74 -16.41
CA THR A 183 9.68 22.57 -17.31
C THR A 183 9.33 22.18 -18.75
N ASP A 184 8.89 23.13 -19.56
CA ASP A 184 8.58 22.94 -20.98
C ASP A 184 9.86 23.07 -21.81
N LEU A 185 10.16 22.06 -22.62
CA LEU A 185 11.30 22.01 -23.54
C LEU A 185 10.87 21.91 -25.02
N GLY A 186 9.68 22.40 -25.37
CA GLY A 186 9.14 22.36 -26.73
C GLY A 186 8.41 21.05 -27.00
N GLU A 187 9.04 20.06 -27.60
CA GLU A 187 8.46 18.74 -27.88
C GLU A 187 8.35 17.84 -26.64
N GLN A 188 8.98 18.22 -25.54
CA GLN A 188 9.05 17.47 -24.30
C GLN A 188 8.70 18.34 -23.11
N ILE A 189 8.29 17.72 -22.03
CA ILE A 189 8.25 18.32 -20.70
C ILE A 189 9.15 17.54 -19.76
N VAL A 190 9.68 18.23 -18.75
CA VAL A 190 10.41 17.62 -17.64
C VAL A 190 9.61 17.80 -16.37
N ILE A 191 9.26 16.71 -15.73
CA ILE A 191 8.67 16.72 -14.39
C ILE A 191 9.81 16.60 -13.38
N ARG A 192 10.00 17.64 -12.55
CA ARG A 192 11.14 17.75 -11.64
C ARG A 192 11.21 16.62 -10.62
N HIS A 193 10.07 16.14 -10.19
CA HIS A 193 9.96 15.07 -9.19
C HIS A 193 8.65 14.32 -9.36
N LEU A 194 8.70 12.99 -9.41
CA LEU A 194 7.52 12.12 -9.42
C LEU A 194 7.82 10.78 -8.77
N TYR A 195 6.75 10.11 -8.37
CA TYR A 195 6.75 8.73 -7.93
C TYR A 195 6.12 7.83 -8.99
N ILE A 196 6.68 6.63 -9.17
CA ILE A 196 6.12 5.60 -10.04
C ILE A 196 5.83 4.37 -9.18
N GLU A 197 4.60 3.87 -9.29
CA GLU A 197 4.12 2.69 -8.58
C GLU A 197 3.47 1.71 -9.54
N ARG A 198 3.31 0.46 -9.09
CA ARG A 198 2.51 -0.50 -9.82
C ARG A 198 1.03 -0.09 -9.79
N ARG A 199 0.37 -0.14 -10.96
CA ARG A 199 -1.07 0.08 -11.04
C ARG A 199 -1.81 -1.10 -10.40
N MET A 200 -2.74 -0.79 -9.51
CA MET A 200 -3.60 -1.74 -8.82
C MET A 200 -5.06 -1.35 -9.04
N VAL A 201 -5.97 -2.28 -8.80
CA VAL A 201 -7.39 -1.96 -8.77
C VAL A 201 -7.71 -1.38 -7.39
N PRO A 202 -8.24 -0.15 -7.29
CA PRO A 202 -8.68 0.40 -5.99
C PRO A 202 -9.68 -0.55 -5.31
N LEU A 203 -9.50 -0.75 -4.00
CA LEU A 203 -10.29 -1.74 -3.26
C LEU A 203 -11.79 -1.41 -3.29
N ASN A 204 -12.18 -0.14 -3.22
CA ASN A 204 -13.58 0.27 -3.35
C ASN A 204 -14.19 -0.21 -4.68
N ILE A 205 -13.46 -0.06 -5.81
CA ILE A 205 -13.91 -0.54 -7.12
C ILE A 205 -13.93 -2.07 -7.18
N TRP A 206 -12.94 -2.72 -6.58
CA TRP A 206 -12.90 -4.19 -6.52
C TRP A 206 -14.09 -4.77 -5.76
N LEU A 207 -14.45 -4.20 -4.62
CA LEU A 207 -15.57 -4.66 -3.77
C LEU A 207 -16.94 -4.53 -4.45
N GLU A 208 -17.09 -3.62 -5.43
CA GLU A 208 -18.30 -3.52 -6.25
C GLU A 208 -18.43 -4.68 -7.26
N GLN A 209 -17.31 -5.31 -7.62
CA GLN A 209 -17.25 -6.32 -8.70
C GLN A 209 -17.24 -7.77 -8.19
N VAL A 210 -17.07 -7.97 -6.89
CA VAL A 210 -16.88 -9.31 -6.30
C VAL A 210 -17.98 -9.67 -5.31
N GLU A 211 -18.25 -10.96 -5.22
CA GLU A 211 -19.25 -11.54 -4.30
C GLU A 211 -18.73 -12.85 -3.67
N GLY A 212 -19.46 -13.38 -2.71
CA GLY A 212 -19.22 -14.69 -2.10
C GLY A 212 -17.79 -14.81 -1.53
N GLN A 213 -17.07 -15.85 -1.95
CA GLN A 213 -15.73 -16.13 -1.41
C GLN A 213 -14.70 -15.06 -1.80
N GLN A 214 -14.82 -14.44 -2.98
CA GLN A 214 -13.90 -13.38 -3.37
C GLN A 214 -14.08 -12.11 -2.54
N LEU A 215 -15.31 -11.76 -2.19
CA LEU A 215 -15.60 -10.67 -1.27
C LEU A 215 -15.04 -10.96 0.12
N ARG A 216 -15.29 -12.17 0.64
CA ARG A 216 -14.76 -12.62 1.94
C ARG A 216 -13.23 -12.54 1.97
N ASP A 217 -12.57 -13.04 0.93
CA ASP A 217 -11.10 -13.01 0.81
C ASP A 217 -10.54 -11.58 0.76
N ALA A 218 -11.24 -10.65 0.08
CA ALA A 218 -10.84 -9.25 0.00
C ALA A 218 -10.96 -8.54 1.36
N ILE A 219 -12.02 -8.81 2.12
CA ILE A 219 -12.23 -8.24 3.45
C ILE A 219 -11.23 -8.82 4.46
N GLU A 220 -10.96 -10.15 4.42
CA GLU A 220 -9.91 -10.78 5.22
C GLU A 220 -8.55 -10.11 4.95
N GLU A 221 -8.19 -9.92 3.68
CA GLU A 221 -6.92 -9.31 3.28
C GLU A 221 -6.83 -7.83 3.66
N TYR A 222 -7.93 -7.09 3.59
CA TYR A 222 -7.97 -5.69 3.99
C TYR A 222 -7.74 -5.51 5.50
N GLY A 223 -8.46 -6.24 6.34
CA GLY A 223 -8.23 -6.18 7.79
C GLY A 223 -6.83 -6.70 8.19
N ASN A 224 -6.33 -7.72 7.49
CA ASN A 224 -4.95 -8.17 7.67
C ASN A 224 -3.92 -7.11 7.24
N ALA A 225 -4.21 -6.32 6.20
CA ALA A 225 -3.33 -5.22 5.80
C ALA A 225 -3.22 -4.18 6.92
N ILE A 226 -4.34 -3.77 7.51
CA ILE A 226 -4.38 -2.84 8.66
C ILE A 226 -3.57 -3.39 9.84
N ARG A 227 -3.79 -4.65 10.23
CA ARG A 227 -3.06 -5.29 11.34
C ARG A 227 -1.56 -5.35 11.09
N GLN A 228 -1.16 -5.70 9.88
CA GLN A 228 0.24 -5.85 9.51
C GLN A 228 0.96 -4.50 9.41
N LEU A 229 0.28 -3.45 8.94
CA LEU A 229 0.79 -2.09 8.99
C LEU A 229 1.00 -1.64 10.45
N ALA A 230 0.00 -1.86 11.29
CA ALA A 230 0.10 -1.55 12.72
C ALA A 230 1.23 -2.33 13.42
N ALA A 231 1.41 -3.62 13.08
CA ALA A 231 2.53 -4.45 13.55
C ALA A 231 3.90 -3.92 13.09
N ALA A 232 3.96 -3.22 11.96
CA ALA A 232 5.16 -2.52 11.49
C ALA A 232 5.31 -1.09 12.09
N ASN A 233 4.51 -0.75 13.10
CA ASN A 233 4.44 0.58 13.69
C ASN A 233 3.99 1.68 12.72
N ILE A 234 3.14 1.34 11.74
CA ILE A 234 2.61 2.30 10.76
C ILE A 234 1.09 2.38 10.93
N PHE A 235 0.59 3.61 11.04
CA PHE A 235 -0.83 3.91 11.02
C PHE A 235 -1.18 4.65 9.72
N PRO A 236 -2.13 4.15 8.91
CA PRO A 236 -2.45 4.74 7.61
C PRO A 236 -3.04 6.16 7.67
N GLY A 237 -3.57 6.59 8.82
CA GLY A 237 -4.34 7.81 8.95
C GLY A 237 -5.75 7.66 8.37
N ASP A 238 -5.87 7.69 7.05
CA ASP A 238 -7.13 7.44 6.33
C ASP A 238 -7.19 5.97 5.84
N MET A 239 -8.02 5.16 6.52
CA MET A 239 -8.21 3.73 6.20
C MET A 239 -9.38 3.47 5.24
N LEU A 240 -9.86 4.45 4.47
CA LEU A 240 -10.92 4.24 3.49
C LEU A 240 -10.49 3.25 2.40
N PHE A 241 -11.42 2.45 1.90
CA PHE A 241 -11.17 1.44 0.86
C PHE A 241 -10.47 2.00 -0.39
N LYS A 242 -10.76 3.26 -0.76
CA LYS A 242 -10.13 3.94 -1.91
C LYS A 242 -8.61 4.10 -1.80
N ASN A 243 -8.05 4.02 -0.58
CA ASN A 243 -6.63 4.21 -0.29
C ASN A 243 -5.84 2.89 -0.31
N PHE A 244 -6.55 1.79 -0.55
CA PHE A 244 -6.00 0.46 -0.70
C PHE A 244 -6.20 -0.06 -2.12
N GLY A 245 -5.27 -0.89 -2.59
CA GLY A 245 -5.33 -1.52 -3.91
C GLY A 245 -5.24 -3.03 -3.82
N VAL A 246 -5.93 -3.70 -4.74
CA VAL A 246 -5.87 -5.13 -4.89
C VAL A 246 -4.82 -5.48 -5.94
N THR A 247 -3.83 -6.27 -5.56
CA THR A 247 -2.80 -6.77 -6.47
C THR A 247 -3.33 -7.92 -7.33
N ARG A 248 -2.63 -8.26 -8.42
CA ARG A 248 -2.96 -9.40 -9.28
C ARG A 248 -3.07 -10.76 -8.56
N HIS A 249 -2.51 -10.87 -7.36
CA HIS A 249 -2.57 -12.08 -6.54
C HIS A 249 -3.63 -11.99 -5.42
N GLY A 250 -4.51 -10.99 -5.48
CA GLY A 250 -5.59 -10.79 -4.50
C GLY A 250 -5.11 -10.27 -3.15
N ARG A 251 -3.85 -9.79 -3.05
CA ARG A 251 -3.33 -9.18 -1.83
C ARG A 251 -3.76 -7.71 -1.79
N VAL A 252 -4.23 -7.27 -0.64
CA VAL A 252 -4.58 -5.86 -0.40
C VAL A 252 -3.37 -5.12 0.15
N VAL A 253 -3.01 -4.00 -0.47
CA VAL A 253 -1.90 -3.14 -0.08
C VAL A 253 -2.33 -1.69 -0.03
N PHE A 254 -1.71 -0.91 0.84
CA PHE A 254 -1.94 0.51 1.01
C PHE A 254 -1.08 1.32 0.03
N TYR A 255 -1.60 2.41 -0.53
CA TYR A 255 -0.88 3.23 -1.50
C TYR A 255 -1.07 4.75 -1.36
N ASP A 256 -1.81 5.22 -0.36
CA ASP A 256 -2.03 6.65 -0.11
C ASP A 256 -1.30 7.09 1.16
N TYR A 257 -0.11 7.66 0.98
CA TYR A 257 0.85 7.86 2.07
C TYR A 257 0.81 9.26 2.69
N ASP A 258 -0.08 10.14 2.26
CA ASP A 258 -0.05 11.55 2.68
C ASP A 258 -0.37 11.76 4.18
N GLU A 259 -1.06 10.83 4.82
CA GLU A 259 -1.44 10.92 6.24
C GLU A 259 -0.82 9.84 7.14
N ILE A 260 0.15 9.08 6.64
CA ILE A 260 0.75 8.03 7.48
C ILE A 260 1.58 8.63 8.62
N CYS A 261 1.55 7.94 9.74
CA CYS A 261 2.37 8.26 10.91
C CYS A 261 2.80 6.98 11.64
N TYR A 262 3.65 7.12 12.65
CA TYR A 262 3.92 6.00 13.53
C TYR A 262 2.67 5.66 14.37
N MET A 263 2.30 4.39 14.38
CA MET A 263 1.16 3.91 15.16
C MET A 263 1.32 4.24 16.66
N THR A 264 2.56 4.25 17.16
CA THR A 264 2.89 4.62 18.55
C THR A 264 2.70 6.10 18.88
N GLU A 265 2.54 6.98 17.88
CA GLU A 265 2.27 8.42 18.06
C GLU A 265 0.78 8.74 18.11
N VAL A 266 -0.06 7.81 17.68
CA VAL A 266 -1.53 7.96 17.69
C VAL A 266 -2.07 7.83 19.10
N ASN A 267 -3.06 8.66 19.45
CA ASN A 267 -3.78 8.57 20.72
C ASN A 267 -5.11 7.83 20.54
N PHE A 268 -5.11 6.51 20.75
CA PHE A 268 -6.33 5.71 20.65
C PHE A 268 -7.21 5.87 21.88
N ARG A 269 -8.44 6.33 21.67
CA ARG A 269 -9.41 6.63 22.71
C ARG A 269 -10.71 5.86 22.49
N ASP A 270 -11.39 5.55 23.59
CA ASP A 270 -12.78 5.10 23.57
C ASP A 270 -13.70 6.32 23.48
N ILE A 271 -14.83 6.21 22.78
CA ILE A 271 -15.87 7.24 22.79
C ILE A 271 -16.47 7.31 24.20
N PRO A 272 -16.46 8.48 24.87
CA PRO A 272 -17.07 8.60 26.19
C PRO A 272 -18.56 8.33 26.11
N LEU A 273 -19.12 7.73 27.18
CA LEU A 273 -20.57 7.55 27.29
C LEU A 273 -21.26 8.91 27.23
N PRO A 274 -22.38 9.00 26.51
CA PRO A 274 -23.16 10.23 26.45
C PRO A 274 -23.64 10.65 27.85
N ARG A 275 -23.58 11.92 28.14
CA ARG A 275 -24.02 12.46 29.43
C ARG A 275 -25.54 12.68 29.48
N TYR A 276 -26.11 12.98 28.30
CA TYR A 276 -27.52 13.25 28.09
C TYR A 276 -27.99 12.49 26.84
N PRO A 277 -29.29 12.10 26.75
CA PRO A 277 -29.84 11.44 25.55
C PRO A 277 -29.69 12.26 24.27
N GLU A 278 -29.60 13.58 24.37
CA GLU A 278 -29.42 14.50 23.24
C GLU A 278 -28.02 14.40 22.64
N ASP A 279 -27.04 13.99 23.43
CA ASP A 279 -25.65 13.83 22.98
C ASP A 279 -25.56 12.75 21.89
N GLU A 280 -26.35 11.68 21.98
CA GLU A 280 -26.40 10.60 20.98
C GLU A 280 -26.93 11.04 19.61
N LEU A 281 -27.73 12.10 19.59
CA LEU A 281 -28.36 12.66 18.40
C LEU A 281 -27.62 13.90 17.87
N ALA A 282 -26.56 14.32 18.56
CA ALA A 282 -25.79 15.51 18.17
C ALA A 282 -25.05 15.30 16.84
N SER A 283 -25.08 16.31 15.99
CA SER A 283 -24.32 16.33 14.72
C SER A 283 -22.83 16.56 14.93
N GLU A 284 -22.42 17.00 16.12
CA GLU A 284 -21.04 17.23 16.51
C GLU A 284 -20.68 16.34 17.72
N PRO A 285 -19.44 15.87 17.85
CA PRO A 285 -19.02 15.09 19.01
C PRO A 285 -19.21 15.87 20.31
N TRP A 286 -19.87 15.26 21.32
CA TRP A 286 -20.03 15.84 22.68
C TRP A 286 -18.76 15.76 23.52
N TYR A 287 -17.70 15.20 22.97
CA TYR A 287 -16.39 15.03 23.59
C TYR A 287 -15.32 15.83 22.87
N SER A 288 -14.25 16.16 23.60
CA SER A 288 -13.12 16.89 23.04
C SER A 288 -12.31 15.98 22.12
N VAL A 289 -11.95 16.49 20.95
CA VAL A 289 -11.04 15.85 20.00
C VAL A 289 -9.78 16.69 19.87
N SER A 290 -8.64 16.07 20.06
CA SER A 290 -7.31 16.69 19.88
C SER A 290 -6.62 16.15 18.62
N PRO A 291 -5.68 16.89 18.02
CA PRO A 291 -4.86 16.35 16.94
C PRO A 291 -4.21 15.03 17.35
N GLY A 292 -4.31 14.01 16.50
CA GLY A 292 -3.79 12.67 16.76
C GLY A 292 -4.71 11.75 17.56
N ASP A 293 -5.88 12.24 18.04
CA ASP A 293 -6.91 11.38 18.62
C ASP A 293 -7.57 10.51 17.54
N VAL A 294 -7.68 9.22 17.82
CA VAL A 294 -8.38 8.25 16.98
C VAL A 294 -9.33 7.44 17.83
N PHE A 295 -10.57 7.36 17.38
CA PHE A 295 -11.64 6.60 18.00
C PHE A 295 -11.96 5.37 17.13
N PRO A 296 -11.43 4.19 17.42
CA PRO A 296 -11.59 3.01 16.54
C PRO A 296 -13.06 2.59 16.36
N GLU A 297 -13.94 2.92 17.29
CA GLU A 297 -15.37 2.67 17.17
C GLU A 297 -15.99 3.38 15.97
N GLU A 298 -15.48 4.57 15.59
CA GLU A 298 -15.92 5.35 14.43
C GLU A 298 -15.65 4.62 13.10
N PHE A 299 -14.70 3.70 13.06
CA PHE A 299 -14.43 2.92 11.85
C PHE A 299 -15.65 2.10 11.40
N ARG A 300 -16.56 1.76 12.31
CA ARG A 300 -17.82 1.07 11.99
C ARG A 300 -18.69 1.84 11.02
N HIS A 301 -18.74 3.17 11.12
CA HIS A 301 -19.64 4.00 10.32
C HIS A 301 -19.40 3.81 8.81
N TRP A 302 -18.17 3.69 8.38
CA TRP A 302 -17.86 3.55 6.97
C TRP A 302 -17.48 2.11 6.58
N LEU A 303 -16.84 1.34 7.47
CA LEU A 303 -16.53 -0.07 7.20
C LEU A 303 -17.76 -0.96 7.14
N CYS A 304 -18.77 -0.66 7.96
CA CYS A 304 -19.99 -1.45 8.06
C CYS A 304 -21.18 -0.82 7.31
N ALA A 305 -20.98 0.24 6.56
CA ALA A 305 -22.05 0.89 5.79
C ALA A 305 -22.64 0.01 4.68
N ASP A 306 -21.81 -0.85 4.04
CA ASP A 306 -22.29 -1.85 3.08
C ASP A 306 -22.72 -3.12 3.84
N PRO A 307 -24.01 -3.54 3.73
CA PRO A 307 -24.54 -4.71 4.42
C PRO A 307 -23.87 -6.04 3.99
N ARG A 308 -23.15 -6.08 2.86
CA ARG A 308 -22.37 -7.24 2.43
C ARG A 308 -21.03 -7.30 3.16
N ILE A 309 -20.45 -6.15 3.52
CA ILE A 309 -19.10 -6.00 4.08
C ILE A 309 -19.13 -6.04 5.60
N GLY A 310 -20.03 -5.26 6.23
CA GLY A 310 -20.07 -5.08 7.68
C GLY A 310 -20.03 -6.40 8.47
N PRO A 311 -20.94 -7.35 8.21
CA PRO A 311 -20.95 -8.63 8.94
C PRO A 311 -19.66 -9.44 8.74
N LEU A 312 -19.07 -9.42 7.55
CA LEU A 312 -17.82 -10.11 7.27
C LEU A 312 -16.64 -9.48 8.01
N PHE A 313 -16.59 -8.15 8.05
CA PHE A 313 -15.53 -7.42 8.75
C PHE A 313 -15.63 -7.64 10.27
N GLU A 314 -16.83 -7.57 10.84
CA GLU A 314 -17.05 -7.84 12.25
C GLU A 314 -16.70 -9.27 12.65
N GLU A 315 -17.06 -10.26 11.83
CA GLU A 315 -16.70 -11.66 12.07
C GLU A 315 -15.18 -11.86 12.16
N MET A 316 -14.42 -11.20 11.30
CA MET A 316 -12.98 -11.45 11.14
C MET A 316 -12.08 -10.46 11.89
N HIS A 317 -12.57 -9.25 12.13
CA HIS A 317 -11.73 -8.10 12.53
C HIS A 317 -12.39 -7.18 13.58
N ALA A 318 -13.36 -7.68 14.38
CA ALA A 318 -14.07 -6.87 15.38
C ALA A 318 -13.16 -6.17 16.40
N ASP A 319 -11.99 -6.72 16.67
CA ASP A 319 -10.99 -6.15 17.58
C ASP A 319 -10.39 -4.82 17.06
N LEU A 320 -10.36 -4.59 15.74
CA LEU A 320 -9.91 -3.33 15.15
C LEU A 320 -10.81 -2.14 15.51
N PHE A 321 -12.04 -2.39 15.97
CA PHE A 321 -12.97 -1.37 16.46
C PHE A 321 -12.77 -1.00 17.94
N ARG A 322 -11.77 -1.55 18.60
CA ARG A 322 -11.57 -1.41 20.05
C ARG A 322 -10.24 -0.68 20.34
N ALA A 323 -10.32 0.43 21.07
CA ALA A 323 -9.13 1.19 21.41
C ALA A 323 -8.13 0.40 22.26
N ASP A 324 -8.60 -0.54 23.10
CA ASP A 324 -7.73 -1.40 23.92
C ASP A 324 -6.83 -2.32 23.08
N TYR A 325 -7.30 -2.82 21.91
CA TYR A 325 -6.47 -3.58 20.98
C TYR A 325 -5.27 -2.75 20.48
N TRP A 326 -5.53 -1.52 20.05
CA TRP A 326 -4.50 -0.63 19.53
C TRP A 326 -3.50 -0.21 20.62
N ARG A 327 -4.01 0.15 21.81
CA ARG A 327 -3.15 0.48 22.97
C ARG A 327 -2.28 -0.68 23.42
N ALA A 328 -2.81 -1.91 23.44
CA ALA A 328 -2.04 -3.09 23.77
C ALA A 328 -0.91 -3.31 22.74
N LEU A 329 -1.19 -3.16 21.46
CA LEU A 329 -0.18 -3.26 20.39
C LEU A 329 0.88 -2.16 20.53
N GLN A 330 0.48 -0.90 20.78
CA GLN A 330 1.43 0.20 21.04
C GLN A 330 2.40 -0.10 22.19
N ASN A 331 1.89 -0.66 23.28
CA ASN A 331 2.71 -0.98 24.45
C ASN A 331 3.74 -2.06 24.12
N ARG A 332 3.35 -3.13 23.45
CA ARG A 332 4.29 -4.16 22.99
C ARG A 332 5.39 -3.58 22.09
N ILE A 333 5.04 -2.72 21.16
CA ILE A 333 6.02 -2.07 20.26
C ILE A 333 6.97 -1.16 21.07
N ARG A 334 6.45 -0.38 22.03
CA ARG A 334 7.27 0.48 22.89
C ARG A 334 8.22 -0.30 23.79
N GLU A 335 7.83 -1.51 24.17
CA GLU A 335 8.66 -2.48 24.91
C GLU A 335 9.69 -3.17 24.01
N GLY A 336 9.72 -2.86 22.72
CA GLY A 336 10.67 -3.43 21.76
C GLY A 336 10.25 -4.79 21.19
N HIS A 337 9.00 -5.21 21.43
CA HIS A 337 8.48 -6.45 20.85
C HIS A 337 8.26 -6.27 19.34
N VAL A 338 8.75 -7.23 18.56
CA VAL A 338 8.54 -7.28 17.10
C VAL A 338 7.44 -8.28 16.80
N GLU A 339 6.30 -7.78 16.35
CA GLU A 339 5.16 -8.62 16.00
C GLU A 339 5.47 -9.53 14.81
N ASP A 340 5.04 -10.78 14.89
CA ASP A 340 5.15 -11.74 13.80
C ASP A 340 4.17 -11.41 12.68
N VAL A 341 4.70 -11.33 11.47
CA VAL A 341 3.90 -11.09 10.28
C VAL A 341 4.22 -12.13 9.22
N TYR A 342 3.17 -12.73 8.67
CA TYR A 342 3.29 -13.84 7.73
C TYR A 342 2.91 -13.42 6.31
N ALA A 343 3.68 -13.87 5.32
CA ALA A 343 3.41 -13.65 3.90
C ALA A 343 2.28 -14.53 3.34
N TYR A 344 1.67 -15.37 4.17
CA TYR A 344 0.62 -16.32 3.82
C TYR A 344 -0.54 -16.25 4.81
N ARG A 345 -1.71 -16.73 4.40
CA ARG A 345 -2.93 -16.64 5.21
C ARG A 345 -2.91 -17.61 6.37
N ARG A 346 -3.54 -17.23 7.50
CA ARG A 346 -3.65 -18.05 8.71
C ARG A 346 -4.19 -19.46 8.40
N ARG A 347 -5.18 -19.58 7.50
CA ARG A 347 -5.78 -20.87 7.10
C ARG A 347 -4.81 -21.82 6.37
N GLN A 348 -3.64 -21.35 5.91
CA GLN A 348 -2.61 -22.16 5.27
C GLN A 348 -1.64 -22.77 6.27
N ARG A 349 -1.62 -22.27 7.50
CA ARG A 349 -0.73 -22.78 8.56
C ARG A 349 -1.12 -24.20 8.96
N PHE A 350 -0.13 -25.07 9.12
CA PHE A 350 -0.37 -26.46 9.49
C PHE A 350 -1.06 -26.59 10.85
N SER A 351 -0.74 -25.71 11.80
CA SER A 351 -1.40 -25.64 13.10
C SER A 351 -2.90 -25.29 13.03
N VAL A 352 -3.38 -24.75 11.91
CA VAL A 352 -4.81 -24.42 11.70
C VAL A 352 -5.48 -25.43 10.77
N ARG A 353 -4.72 -26.01 9.83
CA ARG A 353 -5.25 -26.88 8.78
C ARG A 353 -5.43 -28.34 9.25
N PHE A 354 -4.63 -28.78 10.23
CA PHE A 354 -4.60 -30.16 10.69
C PHE A 354 -5.08 -30.30 12.16
N VAL A 355 -5.74 -29.29 12.69
CA VAL A 355 -6.51 -29.33 13.94
C VAL A 355 -8.00 -29.28 13.54
#